data_c7914cb2fe1edac177ad1ca177a7bfb6
#
_entry.id   c7914cb2fe1edac177ad1ca177a7bfb6
#
_cell.length_a   1.000
_cell.length_b   1.000
_cell.length_c   1.000
_cell.angle_alpha   90.00
_cell.angle_beta   90.00
_cell.angle_gamma   90.00
#
_symmetry.space_group_name_H-M   'P 1'
#
loop_
_entity.id
_entity.type
_entity.pdbx_description
1 polymer ?
#
loop_
_entity_poly.entity_id
_entity_poly.type
_entity_poly.pdbx_seq_one_letter_code
_entity_poly.pdbx_strand_id
1 'polypeptide(L)'
;MPTPFNVPSVSIYGLSLCHHLGFKNICFIGQDLASQGEKQYAEGATALLPAHAKISMFNIEVPGFYGDTVMTRNSFHYQIKRCAEIAKEWKNKEPGLNLVNATEGGAFIEGFDHMSLDAFASKRNLDEATGEKEICFENKATISNVTISDYLREIITLLDRIILLANQVIKLDKKSEKNRGLQKKIQKTITKFQSLNDET
;
A
#
# COMPACT_ATOMS: atom_id res chain seq x y z
N MET A 1 -16.96 0.88 4.88
CA MET A 1 -15.57 0.94 5.40
C MET A 1 -14.64 0.77 4.22
N PRO A 2 -13.62 1.60 4.03
CA PRO A 2 -12.64 1.30 3.01
C PRO A 2 -11.96 -0.01 3.41
N THR A 3 -12.03 -0.98 2.53
CA THR A 3 -11.41 -2.29 2.75
C THR A 3 -9.90 -2.09 2.88
N PRO A 4 -9.24 -2.61 3.93
CA PRO A 4 -7.80 -2.45 4.14
C PRO A 4 -6.94 -3.17 3.09
N PHE A 5 -7.55 -3.80 2.09
CA PHE A 5 -6.91 -4.76 1.21
C PHE A 5 -6.41 -4.22 -0.14
N ASN A 6 -6.62 -2.94 -0.44
CA ASN A 6 -6.08 -2.36 -1.68
C ASN A 6 -4.89 -1.44 -1.38
N VAL A 7 -3.89 -1.98 -0.68
CA VAL A 7 -2.68 -1.26 -0.31
C VAL A 7 -1.48 -1.74 -1.11
N PRO A 8 -0.76 -0.84 -1.77
CA PRO A 8 0.31 -1.18 -2.72
C PRO A 8 1.60 -1.68 -2.06
N SER A 9 1.70 -1.65 -0.72
CA SER A 9 2.90 -2.11 -0.02
C SER A 9 2.62 -2.54 1.41
N VAL A 10 3.51 -3.36 1.95
CA VAL A 10 3.48 -3.82 3.36
C VAL A 10 3.56 -2.64 4.33
N SER A 11 4.32 -1.59 4.02
CA SER A 11 4.44 -0.39 4.85
C SER A 11 3.12 0.35 4.98
N ILE A 12 2.37 0.52 3.89
CA ILE A 12 1.06 1.16 3.90
C ILE A 12 0.04 0.27 4.62
N TYR A 13 0.16 -1.05 4.46
CA TYR A 13 -0.66 -1.98 5.23
C TYR A 13 -0.38 -1.85 6.73
N GLY A 14 0.89 -1.82 7.14
CA GLY A 14 1.31 -1.60 8.53
C GLY A 14 0.78 -0.28 9.09
N LEU A 15 0.89 0.81 8.32
CA LEU A 15 0.32 2.12 8.66
C LEU A 15 -1.19 2.01 8.92
N SER A 16 -1.92 1.36 8.03
CA SER A 16 -3.37 1.16 8.15
C SER A 16 -3.74 0.30 9.35
N LEU A 17 -2.95 -0.74 9.63
CA LEU A 17 -3.14 -1.61 10.78
C LEU A 17 -2.92 -0.85 12.09
N CYS A 18 -1.83 -0.08 12.21
CA CYS A 18 -1.57 0.75 13.38
C CYS A 18 -2.71 1.74 13.64
N HIS A 19 -3.19 2.41 12.60
CA HIS A 19 -4.33 3.32 12.70
C HIS A 19 -5.61 2.60 13.14
N HIS A 20 -5.90 1.42 12.57
CA HIS A 20 -7.05 0.60 12.93
C HIS A 20 -7.00 0.12 14.40
N LEU A 21 -5.81 -0.18 14.90
CA LEU A 21 -5.58 -0.53 16.30
C LEU A 21 -5.65 0.68 17.26
N GLY A 22 -5.89 1.89 16.74
CA GLY A 22 -6.10 3.10 17.53
C GLY A 22 -4.81 3.84 17.91
N PHE A 23 -3.65 3.49 17.33
CA PHE A 23 -2.42 4.24 17.55
C PHE A 23 -2.55 5.66 16.99
N LYS A 24 -2.24 6.65 17.82
CA LYS A 24 -2.29 8.08 17.46
C LYS A 24 -0.92 8.64 17.06
N ASN A 25 0.14 7.90 17.30
CA ASN A 25 1.50 8.28 16.95
C ASN A 25 2.10 7.15 16.15
N ILE A 26 2.26 7.36 14.85
CA ILE A 26 2.78 6.35 13.92
C ILE A 26 4.01 6.94 13.24
N CYS A 27 5.14 6.23 13.33
CA CYS A 27 6.41 6.69 12.81
C CYS A 27 6.95 5.71 11.75
N PHE A 28 7.30 6.23 10.58
CA PHE A 28 8.06 5.49 9.59
C PHE A 28 9.55 5.59 9.87
N ILE A 29 10.24 4.46 9.77
CA ILE A 29 11.70 4.32 9.85
C ILE A 29 12.13 3.46 8.66
N GLY A 30 13.17 3.90 7.93
CA GLY A 30 13.69 3.15 6.79
C GLY A 30 12.76 3.11 5.58
N GLN A 31 11.87 4.10 5.43
CA GLN A 31 10.91 4.20 4.32
C GLN A 31 11.39 5.23 3.29
N ASP A 32 12.54 4.98 2.67
CA ASP A 32 13.21 5.92 1.75
C ASP A 32 12.35 6.30 0.53
N LEU A 33 11.70 5.33 -0.10
CA LEU A 33 10.89 5.49 -1.32
C LEU A 33 11.59 6.24 -2.46
N ALA A 34 12.92 6.31 -2.41
CA ALA A 34 13.79 6.95 -3.39
C ALA A 34 15.12 6.23 -3.49
N SER A 35 15.91 6.57 -4.51
CA SER A 35 17.28 6.12 -4.63
C SER A 35 18.20 7.01 -3.78
N GLN A 36 19.05 6.42 -2.99
CA GLN A 36 20.15 7.12 -2.31
C GLN A 36 21.42 7.02 -3.17
N GLY A 37 21.52 7.86 -4.22
CA GLY A 37 22.61 7.81 -5.18
C GLY A 37 22.64 6.47 -5.92
N GLU A 38 23.81 5.80 -5.94
CA GLU A 38 23.96 4.49 -6.59
C GLU A 38 23.46 3.31 -5.74
N LYS A 39 23.12 3.52 -4.47
CA LYS A 39 22.66 2.48 -3.54
C LYS A 39 21.13 2.38 -3.53
N GLN A 40 20.62 1.19 -3.80
CA GLN A 40 19.17 0.90 -3.75
C GLN A 40 18.69 0.34 -2.41
N TYR A 41 19.59 -0.22 -1.64
CA TYR A 41 19.30 -0.92 -0.38
C TYR A 41 20.38 -0.60 0.63
N ALA A 42 20.04 -0.81 1.91
CA ALA A 42 20.99 -0.71 3.00
C ALA A 42 22.23 -1.58 2.77
N GLU A 43 23.33 -1.21 3.37
CA GLU A 43 24.59 -1.95 3.28
C GLU A 43 24.39 -3.40 3.77
N GLY A 44 24.88 -4.38 3.00
CA GLY A 44 24.69 -5.80 3.27
C GLY A 44 23.45 -6.44 2.61
N ALA A 45 22.55 -5.69 2.00
CA ALA A 45 21.46 -6.26 1.21
C ALA A 45 22.00 -6.80 -0.12
N THR A 46 21.78 -8.08 -0.39
CA THR A 46 22.18 -8.72 -1.65
C THR A 46 21.30 -8.23 -2.79
N ALA A 47 21.84 -7.37 -3.62
CA ALA A 47 21.15 -6.89 -4.80
C ALA A 47 21.25 -7.90 -5.93
N LEU A 48 20.13 -8.55 -6.24
CA LEU A 48 20.03 -9.55 -7.32
C LEU A 48 20.05 -8.97 -8.74
N LEU A 49 20.03 -7.64 -8.91
CA LEU A 49 20.00 -6.98 -10.21
C LEU A 49 21.36 -6.33 -10.55
N PRO A 50 21.79 -6.42 -11.82
CA PRO A 50 23.00 -5.71 -12.29
C PRO A 50 22.88 -4.20 -12.09
N ALA A 51 23.99 -3.53 -11.79
CA ALA A 51 24.01 -2.09 -11.47
C ALA A 51 23.36 -1.21 -12.55
N HIS A 52 23.62 -1.51 -13.84
CA HIS A 52 23.05 -0.76 -14.97
C HIS A 52 21.52 -0.90 -15.11
N ALA A 53 20.94 -2.03 -14.71
CA ALA A 53 19.50 -2.21 -14.71
C ALA A 53 18.80 -1.44 -13.58
N LYS A 54 19.55 -1.04 -12.56
CA LYS A 54 19.04 -0.38 -11.36
C LYS A 54 18.83 1.12 -11.57
N ILE A 55 19.76 1.79 -12.26
CA ILE A 55 19.73 3.24 -12.46
C ILE A 55 18.58 3.65 -13.39
N SER A 56 18.32 2.88 -14.45
CA SER A 56 17.25 3.19 -15.41
C SER A 56 15.84 3.12 -14.86
N MET A 57 15.63 2.50 -13.69
CA MET A 57 14.32 2.38 -13.06
C MET A 57 13.93 3.61 -12.22
N PHE A 58 14.91 4.41 -11.78
CA PHE A 58 14.71 5.61 -10.98
C PHE A 58 14.79 6.82 -11.91
N ASN A 59 13.66 7.24 -12.45
CA ASN A 59 13.56 8.27 -13.48
C ASN A 59 12.54 9.37 -13.17
N ILE A 60 12.00 9.39 -11.96
CA ILE A 60 11.04 10.39 -11.52
C ILE A 60 11.68 11.23 -10.43
N GLU A 61 11.70 12.54 -10.62
CA GLU A 61 12.14 13.49 -9.60
C GLU A 61 10.99 13.77 -8.62
N VAL A 62 11.30 13.76 -7.33
CA VAL A 62 10.38 14.11 -6.25
C VAL A 62 11.11 14.92 -5.17
N PRO A 63 10.39 15.71 -4.36
CA PRO A 63 10.98 16.37 -3.21
C PRO A 63 11.63 15.36 -2.26
N GLY A 64 12.80 15.66 -1.77
CA GLY A 64 13.55 14.87 -0.80
C GLY A 64 13.22 15.23 0.64
N PHE A 65 13.60 14.36 1.55
CA PHE A 65 13.38 14.50 3.00
C PHE A 65 13.95 15.81 3.57
N TYR A 66 15.11 16.25 3.08
CA TYR A 66 15.80 17.48 3.53
C TYR A 66 15.49 18.72 2.69
N GLY A 67 14.54 18.66 1.77
CA GLY A 67 14.18 19.75 0.88
C GLY A 67 14.97 19.79 -0.43
N ASP A 68 15.80 18.81 -0.67
CA ASP A 68 16.49 18.53 -1.93
C ASP A 68 15.56 17.82 -2.93
N THR A 69 16.11 17.43 -4.08
CA THR A 69 15.42 16.60 -5.07
C THR A 69 16.04 15.21 -5.09
N VAL A 70 15.23 14.19 -5.03
CA VAL A 70 15.66 12.79 -5.08
C VAL A 70 14.96 12.04 -6.22
N MET A 71 15.63 10.98 -6.68
CA MET A 71 15.10 10.15 -7.77
C MET A 71 14.28 8.98 -7.21
N THR A 72 13.09 8.78 -7.74
CA THR A 72 12.22 7.64 -7.39
C THR A 72 11.80 6.85 -8.63
N ARG A 73 11.10 5.75 -8.43
CA ARG A 73 10.52 4.91 -9.48
C ARG A 73 9.00 4.87 -9.38
N ASN A 74 8.32 4.48 -10.47
CA ASN A 74 6.85 4.48 -10.55
C ASN A 74 6.16 3.84 -9.34
N SER A 75 6.62 2.67 -8.89
CA SER A 75 6.00 1.99 -7.75
C SER A 75 6.17 2.75 -6.42
N PHE A 76 7.31 3.39 -6.21
CA PHE A 76 7.57 4.20 -5.02
C PHE A 76 6.84 5.54 -5.10
N HIS A 77 6.81 6.18 -6.28
CA HIS A 77 6.03 7.39 -6.50
C HIS A 77 4.55 7.19 -6.20
N TYR A 78 4.01 6.05 -6.61
CA TYR A 78 2.64 5.68 -6.25
C TYR A 78 2.46 5.54 -4.73
N GLN A 79 3.41 4.91 -4.03
CA GLN A 79 3.37 4.77 -2.57
C GLN A 79 3.46 6.12 -1.87
N ILE A 80 4.34 7.04 -2.32
CA ILE A 80 4.45 8.42 -1.79
C ILE A 80 3.09 9.12 -1.88
N LYS A 81 2.47 9.11 -3.07
CA LYS A 81 1.15 9.71 -3.27
C LYS A 81 0.08 9.07 -2.39
N ARG A 82 0.08 7.75 -2.28
CA ARG A 82 -0.90 7.05 -1.46
C ARG A 82 -0.75 7.36 0.03
N CYS A 83 0.47 7.47 0.54
CA CYS A 83 0.73 7.92 1.91
C CYS A 83 0.22 9.35 2.14
N ALA A 84 0.44 10.27 1.20
CA ALA A 84 -0.04 11.64 1.30
C ALA A 84 -1.58 11.73 1.32
N GLU A 85 -2.26 10.97 0.46
CA GLU A 85 -3.72 10.86 0.44
C GLU A 85 -4.27 10.35 1.78
N ILE A 86 -3.68 9.27 2.31
CA ILE A 86 -4.04 8.69 3.61
C ILE A 86 -3.83 9.70 4.71
N ALA A 87 -2.68 10.38 4.75
CA ALA A 87 -2.37 11.38 5.77
C ALA A 87 -3.39 12.52 5.75
N LYS A 88 -3.72 13.04 4.57
CA LYS A 88 -4.72 14.09 4.39
C LYS A 88 -6.10 13.65 4.87
N GLU A 89 -6.55 12.46 4.47
CA GLU A 89 -7.85 11.92 4.84
C GLU A 89 -7.96 11.73 6.36
N TRP A 90 -6.95 11.11 6.97
CA TRP A 90 -7.01 10.77 8.38
C TRP A 90 -6.83 11.97 9.29
N LYS A 91 -5.90 12.88 8.99
CA LYS A 91 -5.71 14.12 9.79
C LYS A 91 -6.93 15.03 9.77
N ASN A 92 -7.70 15.03 8.67
CA ASN A 92 -8.97 15.75 8.60
C ASN A 92 -10.04 15.18 9.53
N LYS A 93 -10.06 13.86 9.71
CA LYS A 93 -11.01 13.17 10.59
C LYS A 93 -10.53 13.11 12.04
N GLU A 94 -9.22 13.09 12.24
CA GLU A 94 -8.57 12.91 13.53
C GLU A 94 -7.43 13.92 13.72
N PRO A 95 -7.73 15.17 14.16
CA PRO A 95 -6.72 16.22 14.31
C PRO A 95 -5.58 15.88 15.28
N GLY A 96 -5.79 14.90 16.18
CA GLY A 96 -4.76 14.42 17.12
C GLY A 96 -3.86 13.31 16.58
N LEU A 97 -4.03 12.91 15.32
CA LEU A 97 -3.19 11.88 14.70
C LEU A 97 -1.83 12.46 14.28
N ASN A 98 -0.76 11.86 14.76
CA ASN A 98 0.62 12.22 14.42
C ASN A 98 1.21 11.15 13.51
N LEU A 99 1.47 11.52 12.27
CA LEU A 99 2.18 10.71 11.30
C LEU A 99 3.58 11.31 11.11
N VAL A 100 4.60 10.54 11.39
CA VAL A 100 5.99 10.99 11.37
C VAL A 100 6.78 10.15 10.37
N ASN A 101 7.65 10.79 9.62
CA ASN A 101 8.69 10.12 8.85
C ASN A 101 10.05 10.44 9.51
N ALA A 102 10.63 9.46 10.17
CA ALA A 102 11.95 9.52 10.78
C ALA A 102 12.96 8.62 10.05
N THR A 103 12.81 8.52 8.75
CA THR A 103 13.73 7.74 7.89
C THR A 103 15.09 8.42 7.73
N GLU A 104 15.14 9.75 7.92
CA GLU A 104 16.36 10.54 7.80
C GLU A 104 16.98 10.49 6.40
N GLY A 105 16.15 10.43 5.37
CA GLY A 105 16.53 10.40 3.97
C GLY A 105 15.38 10.03 3.05
N GLY A 106 15.69 9.88 1.76
CA GLY A 106 14.72 9.48 0.74
C GLY A 106 13.71 10.58 0.38
N ALA A 107 12.52 10.17 -0.01
CA ALA A 107 11.48 11.08 -0.49
C ALA A 107 10.73 11.79 0.64
N PHE A 108 10.36 13.03 0.39
CA PHE A 108 9.41 13.76 1.21
C PHE A 108 8.00 13.15 1.05
N ILE A 109 7.29 12.95 2.17
CA ILE A 109 5.92 12.44 2.17
C ILE A 109 5.01 13.54 2.72
N GLU A 110 4.19 14.12 1.87
CA GLU A 110 3.25 15.17 2.27
C GLU A 110 2.29 14.68 3.36
N GLY A 111 2.04 15.54 4.35
CA GLY A 111 1.17 15.22 5.48
C GLY A 111 1.84 14.44 6.60
N PHE A 112 3.12 14.04 6.45
CA PHE A 112 3.95 13.52 7.53
C PHE A 112 4.87 14.61 8.08
N ASP A 113 5.11 14.61 9.38
CA ASP A 113 6.13 15.43 10.00
C ASP A 113 7.51 14.75 9.79
N HIS A 114 8.47 15.48 9.21
CA HIS A 114 9.82 14.98 8.95
C HIS A 114 10.76 15.40 10.07
N MET A 115 11.35 14.46 10.76
CA MET A 115 12.30 14.72 11.85
C MET A 115 13.25 13.54 12.05
N SER A 116 14.33 13.73 12.81
CA SER A 116 15.20 12.59 13.18
C SER A 116 14.50 11.64 14.15
N LEU A 117 14.99 10.39 14.19
CA LEU A 117 14.49 9.40 15.14
C LEU A 117 14.72 9.85 16.59
N ASP A 118 15.88 10.45 16.87
CA ASP A 118 16.20 11.01 18.19
C ASP A 118 15.23 12.12 18.60
N ALA A 119 14.89 13.03 17.67
CA ALA A 119 13.91 14.08 17.93
C ALA A 119 12.51 13.51 18.19
N PHE A 120 12.12 12.47 17.46
CA PHE A 120 10.86 11.77 17.70
C PHE A 120 10.85 11.09 19.07
N ALA A 121 11.92 10.36 19.42
CA ALA A 121 12.05 9.65 20.68
C ALA A 121 12.01 10.64 21.87
N SER A 122 12.80 11.71 21.82
CA SER A 122 12.84 12.74 22.85
C SER A 122 11.50 13.45 23.03
N LYS A 123 10.82 13.80 21.93
CA LYS A 123 9.49 14.43 21.98
C LYS A 123 8.43 13.56 22.64
N ARG A 124 8.65 12.26 22.68
CA ARG A 124 7.72 11.24 23.22
C ARG A 124 8.16 10.66 24.56
N ASN A 125 9.29 11.11 25.13
CA ASN A 125 9.88 10.56 26.35
C ASN A 125 10.03 9.03 26.27
N LEU A 126 10.43 8.52 25.08
CA LEU A 126 10.55 7.07 24.88
C LEU A 126 11.67 6.46 25.71
N ASP A 127 12.66 7.29 26.13
CA ASP A 127 13.74 6.86 27.02
C ASP A 127 13.24 6.49 28.42
N GLU A 128 12.09 7.04 28.84
CA GLU A 128 11.44 6.74 30.13
C GLU A 128 10.40 5.61 30.04
N ALA A 129 10.11 5.14 28.82
CA ALA A 129 9.12 4.10 28.60
C ALA A 129 9.65 2.71 29.01
N THR A 130 10.00 2.54 30.27
CA THR A 130 10.46 1.27 30.86
C THR A 130 9.32 0.29 31.16
N GLY A 131 8.09 0.59 30.79
CA GLY A 131 6.96 -0.29 30.99
C GLY A 131 6.75 -1.20 29.79
N GLU A 132 6.96 -2.49 29.94
CA GLU A 132 6.31 -3.51 29.13
C GLU A 132 4.80 -3.31 29.25
N LYS A 133 4.23 -2.44 28.38
CA LYS A 133 2.80 -2.46 28.18
C LYS A 133 2.51 -3.72 27.39
N GLU A 134 2.12 -4.74 28.13
CA GLU A 134 1.47 -5.90 27.54
C GLU A 134 0.34 -5.37 26.64
N ILE A 135 0.48 -5.54 25.33
CA ILE A 135 -0.61 -5.24 24.41
C ILE A 135 -1.64 -6.34 24.66
N CYS A 136 -2.47 -6.13 25.65
CA CYS A 136 -3.63 -6.97 25.86
C CYS A 136 -4.59 -6.72 24.72
N PHE A 137 -4.57 -7.58 23.72
CA PHE A 137 -5.69 -7.71 22.80
C PHE A 137 -6.88 -8.19 23.65
N GLU A 138 -7.65 -7.27 24.21
CA GLU A 138 -8.98 -7.65 24.67
C GLU A 138 -9.71 -8.19 23.45
N ASN A 139 -9.82 -9.49 23.39
CA ASN A 139 -10.50 -10.24 22.34
C ASN A 139 -12.01 -9.96 22.42
N LYS A 140 -12.41 -8.70 22.13
CA LYS A 140 -13.83 -8.31 22.02
C LYS A 140 -14.42 -8.61 20.67
N ALA A 141 -13.62 -8.97 19.69
CA ALA A 141 -14.10 -9.53 18.44
C ALA A 141 -14.01 -11.05 18.53
N THR A 142 -15.04 -11.67 19.03
CA THR A 142 -15.29 -13.07 18.71
C THR A 142 -15.63 -13.09 17.21
N ILE A 143 -14.59 -13.12 16.36
CA ILE A 143 -14.78 -13.47 14.96
C ILE A 143 -15.29 -14.90 15.02
N SER A 144 -16.59 -15.10 14.92
CA SER A 144 -17.15 -16.45 14.92
C SER A 144 -16.54 -17.18 13.72
N ASN A 145 -16.14 -18.43 13.91
CA ASN A 145 -15.63 -19.26 12.82
C ASN A 145 -16.63 -19.32 11.64
N VAL A 146 -17.91 -19.11 11.90
CA VAL A 146 -19.00 -18.97 10.93
C VAL A 146 -18.78 -17.75 10.03
N THR A 147 -18.45 -16.59 10.60
CA THR A 147 -18.23 -15.34 9.83
C THR A 147 -17.04 -15.44 8.89
N ILE A 148 -15.94 -16.07 9.31
CA ILE A 148 -14.76 -16.30 8.44
C ILE A 148 -15.13 -17.28 7.33
N SER A 149 -15.83 -18.38 7.66
CA SER A 149 -16.26 -19.37 6.69
C SER A 149 -17.19 -18.78 5.64
N ASP A 150 -18.14 -17.94 6.04
CA ASP A 150 -19.08 -17.30 5.13
C ASP A 150 -18.37 -16.31 4.20
N TYR A 151 -17.46 -15.51 4.74
CA TYR A 151 -16.63 -14.59 3.95
C TYR A 151 -15.75 -15.32 2.94
N LEU A 152 -15.10 -16.42 3.34
CA LEU A 152 -14.31 -17.24 2.44
C LEU A 152 -15.16 -17.90 1.35
N ARG A 153 -16.39 -18.33 1.65
CA ARG A 153 -17.33 -18.86 0.65
C ARG A 153 -17.73 -17.81 -0.37
N GLU A 154 -17.96 -16.59 0.08
CA GLU A 154 -18.28 -15.46 -0.80
C GLU A 154 -17.12 -15.16 -1.75
N ILE A 155 -15.88 -15.10 -1.26
CA ILE A 155 -14.68 -14.95 -2.09
C ILE A 155 -14.55 -16.09 -3.11
N ILE A 156 -14.72 -17.34 -2.69
CA ILE A 156 -14.66 -18.49 -3.58
C ILE A 156 -15.72 -18.38 -4.68
N THR A 157 -16.96 -18.01 -4.32
CA THR A 157 -18.03 -17.81 -5.28
C THR A 157 -17.71 -16.73 -6.31
N LEU A 158 -17.11 -15.61 -5.89
CA LEU A 158 -16.67 -14.54 -6.78
C LEU A 158 -15.56 -15.02 -7.72
N LEU A 159 -14.58 -15.74 -7.20
CA LEU A 159 -13.48 -16.31 -8.00
C LEU A 159 -13.99 -17.29 -9.06
N ASP A 160 -14.93 -18.17 -8.71
CA ASP A 160 -15.56 -19.10 -9.66
C ASP A 160 -16.30 -18.35 -10.78
N ARG A 161 -17.00 -17.27 -10.45
CA ARG A 161 -17.66 -16.40 -11.46
C ARG A 161 -16.64 -15.73 -12.37
N ILE A 162 -15.52 -15.23 -11.84
CA ILE A 162 -14.43 -14.64 -12.60
C ILE A 162 -13.82 -15.67 -13.57
N ILE A 163 -13.53 -16.87 -13.09
CA ILE A 163 -12.99 -17.97 -13.91
C ILE A 163 -13.97 -18.35 -15.04
N LEU A 164 -15.26 -18.43 -14.72
CA LEU A 164 -16.27 -18.73 -15.73
C LEU A 164 -16.33 -17.67 -16.82
N LEU A 165 -16.31 -16.39 -16.46
CA LEU A 165 -16.31 -15.28 -17.42
C LEU A 165 -15.04 -15.23 -18.24
N ALA A 166 -13.87 -15.44 -17.63
CA ALA A 166 -12.59 -15.52 -18.34
C ALA A 166 -12.59 -16.65 -19.40
N ASN A 167 -13.08 -17.82 -19.03
CA ASN A 167 -13.22 -18.96 -19.94
C ASN A 167 -14.19 -18.67 -21.10
N GLN A 168 -15.27 -17.91 -20.84
CA GLN A 168 -16.18 -17.48 -21.90
C GLN A 168 -15.49 -16.51 -22.87
N VAL A 169 -14.72 -15.54 -22.37
CA VAL A 169 -13.95 -14.61 -23.20
C VAL A 169 -12.94 -15.37 -24.06
N ILE A 170 -12.16 -16.29 -23.49
CA ILE A 170 -11.18 -17.10 -24.22
C ILE A 170 -11.85 -17.93 -25.33
N LYS A 171 -13.01 -18.54 -25.05
CA LYS A 171 -13.77 -19.30 -26.07
C LYS A 171 -14.31 -18.42 -27.18
N LEU A 172 -14.71 -17.19 -26.86
CA LEU A 172 -15.20 -16.22 -27.84
C LEU A 172 -14.07 -15.68 -28.68
N ASP A 173 -12.92 -15.38 -28.09
CA ASP A 173 -11.72 -14.91 -28.79
C ASP A 173 -11.22 -15.91 -29.83
N LYS A 174 -11.08 -17.17 -29.46
CA LYS A 174 -10.73 -18.27 -30.39
C LYS A 174 -11.70 -18.45 -31.58
N LYS A 175 -12.92 -17.90 -31.47
CA LYS A 175 -13.92 -17.94 -32.58
C LYS A 175 -14.00 -16.63 -33.34
N SER A 176 -13.34 -15.54 -32.86
CA SER A 176 -13.60 -14.19 -33.33
C SER A 176 -12.84 -13.76 -34.58
N GLU A 177 -11.84 -14.52 -35.02
CA GLU A 177 -11.05 -14.15 -36.21
C GLU A 177 -11.85 -13.96 -37.51
N LYS A 178 -13.14 -14.28 -37.52
CA LYS A 178 -13.99 -14.19 -38.73
C LYS A 178 -15.35 -13.48 -38.57
N ASN A 179 -15.75 -12.89 -37.44
CA ASN A 179 -17.13 -12.43 -37.31
C ASN A 179 -17.31 -11.18 -36.42
N ARG A 180 -17.70 -10.02 -37.01
CA ARG A 180 -18.03 -8.74 -36.35
C ARG A 180 -19.10 -8.86 -35.23
N GLY A 181 -20.06 -9.81 -35.37
CA GLY A 181 -21.08 -10.07 -34.34
C GLY A 181 -20.50 -10.65 -33.05
N LEU A 182 -19.39 -11.37 -33.15
CA LEU A 182 -18.67 -11.98 -32.03
C LEU A 182 -17.90 -10.94 -31.23
N GLN A 183 -17.30 -9.92 -31.89
CA GLN A 183 -16.61 -8.82 -31.21
C GLN A 183 -17.57 -8.03 -30.28
N LYS A 184 -18.82 -7.81 -30.69
CA LYS A 184 -19.83 -7.19 -29.83
C LYS A 184 -20.17 -8.04 -28.60
N LYS A 185 -20.19 -9.37 -28.74
CA LYS A 185 -20.42 -10.28 -27.60
C LYS A 185 -19.23 -10.30 -26.63
N ILE A 186 -17.99 -10.29 -27.14
CA ILE A 186 -16.77 -10.17 -26.35
C ILE A 186 -16.79 -8.88 -25.55
N GLN A 187 -17.04 -7.75 -26.21
CA GLN A 187 -17.09 -6.44 -25.55
C GLN A 187 -18.16 -6.41 -24.44
N LYS A 188 -19.34 -6.95 -24.68
CA LYS A 188 -20.40 -7.02 -23.67
C LYS A 188 -19.99 -7.89 -22.44
N THR A 189 -19.24 -8.97 -22.70
CA THR A 189 -18.73 -9.83 -21.61
C THR A 189 -17.64 -9.14 -20.80
N ILE A 190 -16.75 -8.39 -21.45
CA ILE A 190 -15.71 -7.59 -20.80
C ILE A 190 -16.34 -6.49 -19.92
N THR A 191 -17.34 -5.77 -20.44
CA THR A 191 -18.06 -4.74 -19.67
C THR A 191 -18.73 -5.34 -18.43
N LYS A 192 -19.30 -6.54 -18.57
CA LYS A 192 -19.91 -7.25 -17.44
C LYS A 192 -18.85 -7.70 -16.40
N PHE A 193 -17.63 -7.99 -16.83
CA PHE A 193 -16.50 -8.29 -15.95
C PHE A 193 -16.03 -7.05 -15.20
N GLN A 194 -15.98 -5.90 -15.87
CA GLN A 194 -15.62 -4.62 -15.25
C GLN A 194 -16.64 -4.18 -14.19
N SER A 195 -17.95 -4.36 -14.45
CA SER A 195 -19.00 -4.03 -13.46
C SER A 195 -18.96 -4.89 -12.19
N LEU A 196 -18.39 -6.09 -12.23
CA LEU A 196 -18.19 -6.93 -11.05
C LEU A 196 -17.04 -6.43 -10.16
N ASN A 197 -16.08 -5.70 -10.73
CA ASN A 197 -14.98 -5.06 -9.96
C ASN A 197 -15.42 -3.76 -9.29
N ASP A 198 -16.50 -3.11 -9.76
CA ASP A 198 -16.99 -1.85 -9.20
C ASP A 198 -17.97 -2.10 -8.01
N GLU A 199 -18.42 -3.33 -7.82
CA GLU A 199 -19.32 -3.73 -6.73
C GLU A 199 -18.56 -4.29 -5.50
N THR A 200 -17.23 -4.43 -5.58
CA THR A 200 -16.34 -4.89 -4.49
C THR A 200 -15.49 -3.76 -3.93
#